data_cc24ab6ecbfd27fb24869ada5ae62491
#
_entry.id   cc24ab6ecbfd27fb24869ada5ae62491
#
_cell.length_a   1.000
_cell.length_b   1.000
_cell.length_c   1.000
_cell.angle_alpha   90.00
_cell.angle_beta   90.00
_cell.angle_gamma   90.00
#
_symmetry.space_group_name_H-M   'P 1'
#
loop_
_entity.id
_entity.type
_entity.pdbx_description
1 polymer ?
#
loop_
_entity_poly.entity_id
_entity_poly.type
_entity_poly.pdbx_seq_one_letter_code
_entity_poly.pdbx_strand_id
1 'polypeptide(L)'
;MTSQPPPAGPLGADVAVTHILVVADPARSRDFWVGVLGAEPYREYGGTSVVLRFAGTWLLLVSGGAPTADKPTVTFAPPRDADRVSHAMTVRVADCQAAYAALRSRGAAFLTPPHDWGTEIRCFLRDPDGHLVELSQSKPG
;
A
#
# COMPACT_ATOMS: atom_id res chain seq x y z
N MET A 1 -21.18 26.92 -7.75
CA MET A 1 -19.90 27.34 -8.33
C MET A 1 -19.09 26.10 -8.67
N THR A 2 -18.85 25.89 -9.94
CA THR A 2 -18.06 24.76 -10.40
C THR A 2 -16.58 25.16 -10.47
N SER A 3 -15.73 24.46 -9.75
CA SER A 3 -14.29 24.67 -9.89
C SER A 3 -13.83 24.08 -11.20
N GLN A 4 -13.00 24.80 -11.93
CA GLN A 4 -12.40 24.27 -13.13
C GLN A 4 -11.36 23.18 -12.75
N PRO A 5 -11.26 22.11 -13.54
CA PRO A 5 -10.18 21.15 -13.31
C PRO A 5 -8.83 21.85 -13.52
N PRO A 6 -7.77 21.42 -12.80
CA PRO A 6 -6.45 21.98 -13.05
C PRO A 6 -6.03 21.73 -14.50
N PRO A 7 -5.22 22.59 -15.10
CA PRO A 7 -4.69 22.34 -16.44
C PRO A 7 -3.93 21.01 -16.47
N ALA A 8 -4.00 20.32 -17.59
CA ALA A 8 -3.27 19.07 -17.77
C ALA A 8 -1.79 19.34 -17.62
N GLY A 9 -1.10 18.56 -16.76
CA GLY A 9 0.34 18.61 -16.62
C GLY A 9 1.06 17.88 -17.78
N PRO A 10 2.38 17.70 -17.67
CA PRO A 10 3.17 17.10 -18.74
C PRO A 10 2.81 15.65 -19.05
N LEU A 11 2.07 14.98 -18.16
CA LEU A 11 1.66 13.58 -18.35
C LEU A 11 0.32 13.43 -19.06
N GLY A 12 -0.39 14.54 -19.34
CA GLY A 12 -1.69 14.52 -19.99
C GLY A 12 -2.85 14.48 -19.01
N ALA A 13 -4.07 14.29 -19.55
CA ALA A 13 -5.30 14.39 -18.77
C ALA A 13 -5.69 13.05 -18.08
N ASP A 14 -5.40 11.91 -18.73
CA ASP A 14 -5.85 10.60 -18.26
C ASP A 14 -4.70 9.89 -17.52
N VAL A 15 -4.38 10.41 -16.34
CA VAL A 15 -3.26 9.90 -15.54
C VAL A 15 -3.81 9.12 -14.35
N ALA A 16 -3.27 7.92 -14.13
CA ALA A 16 -3.57 7.11 -12.95
C ALA A 16 -2.25 6.69 -12.29
N VAL A 17 -2.29 6.51 -10.99
CA VAL A 17 -1.12 6.04 -10.22
C VAL A 17 -1.37 4.60 -9.79
N THR A 18 -0.38 3.75 -10.05
CA THR A 18 -0.35 2.39 -9.53
C THR A 18 0.88 2.24 -8.65
N HIS A 19 0.71 1.73 -7.45
CA HIS A 19 1.82 1.41 -6.56
C HIS A 19 2.29 -0.01 -6.84
N ILE A 20 3.57 -0.17 -7.08
CA ILE A 20 4.18 -1.49 -7.26
C ILE A 20 4.75 -1.94 -5.93
N LEU A 21 4.31 -3.11 -5.46
CA LEU A 21 4.91 -3.78 -4.31
C LEU A 21 5.58 -5.05 -4.82
N VAL A 22 6.88 -5.15 -4.61
CA VAL A 22 7.62 -6.36 -4.96
C VAL A 22 7.47 -7.34 -3.81
N VAL A 23 6.99 -8.54 -4.11
CA VAL A 23 6.58 -9.54 -3.12
C VAL A 23 7.23 -10.89 -3.44
N ALA A 24 7.45 -11.70 -2.42
CA ALA A 24 8.02 -13.04 -2.61
C ALA A 24 7.00 -13.99 -3.23
N ASP A 25 5.74 -13.87 -2.84
CA ASP A 25 4.66 -14.75 -3.30
C ASP A 25 3.41 -13.91 -3.57
N PRO A 26 3.10 -13.64 -4.85
CA PRO A 26 1.93 -12.82 -5.19
C PRO A 26 0.61 -13.35 -4.63
N ALA A 27 0.42 -14.67 -4.57
CA ALA A 27 -0.82 -15.25 -4.04
C ALA A 27 -0.97 -14.99 -2.54
N ARG A 28 0.11 -15.17 -1.77
CA ARG A 28 0.12 -14.88 -0.34
C ARG A 28 -0.13 -13.40 -0.08
N SER A 29 0.53 -12.54 -0.83
CA SER A 29 0.37 -11.10 -0.72
C SER A 29 -1.07 -10.68 -1.07
N ARG A 30 -1.64 -11.22 -2.15
CA ARG A 30 -3.03 -10.97 -2.51
C ARG A 30 -3.98 -11.36 -1.36
N ASP A 31 -3.78 -12.53 -0.76
CA ASP A 31 -4.66 -13.01 0.31
C ASP A 31 -4.63 -12.06 1.52
N PHE A 32 -3.47 -11.49 1.82
CA PHE A 32 -3.35 -10.48 2.89
C PHE A 32 -4.07 -9.18 2.51
N TRP A 33 -3.76 -8.61 1.34
CA TRP A 33 -4.33 -7.32 0.95
C TRP A 33 -5.86 -7.39 0.79
N VAL A 34 -6.38 -8.50 0.27
CA VAL A 34 -7.82 -8.70 0.13
C VAL A 34 -8.45 -9.07 1.47
N GLY A 35 -7.94 -10.08 2.16
CA GLY A 35 -8.55 -10.64 3.36
C GLY A 35 -8.39 -9.77 4.60
N VAL A 36 -7.26 -9.08 4.75
CA VAL A 36 -6.96 -8.25 5.92
C VAL A 36 -7.33 -6.79 5.66
N LEU A 37 -6.82 -6.22 4.57
CA LEU A 37 -6.98 -4.79 4.28
C LEU A 37 -8.19 -4.45 3.42
N GLY A 38 -8.89 -5.45 2.87
CA GLY A 38 -10.11 -5.21 2.12
C GLY A 38 -9.93 -4.73 0.70
N ALA A 39 -8.77 -4.96 0.10
CA ALA A 39 -8.56 -4.65 -1.31
C ALA A 39 -9.45 -5.52 -2.20
N GLU A 40 -9.76 -5.02 -3.39
CA GLU A 40 -10.59 -5.74 -4.36
C GLU A 40 -9.72 -6.37 -5.44
N PRO A 41 -9.84 -7.68 -5.69
CA PRO A 41 -9.16 -8.32 -6.81
C PRO A 41 -9.63 -7.72 -8.13
N TYR A 42 -8.69 -7.43 -9.03
CA TYR A 42 -9.02 -6.91 -10.36
C TYR A 42 -8.55 -7.89 -11.45
N ARG A 43 -7.28 -8.26 -11.45
CA ARG A 43 -6.71 -9.13 -12.49
C ARG A 43 -5.44 -9.81 -12.00
N GLU A 44 -5.20 -11.02 -12.52
CA GLU A 44 -3.97 -11.76 -12.27
C GLU A 44 -3.31 -12.10 -13.61
N TYR A 45 -1.97 -12.09 -13.62
CA TYR A 45 -1.17 -12.36 -14.81
C TYR A 45 -0.21 -13.50 -14.51
N GLY A 46 -0.61 -14.72 -14.86
CA GLY A 46 0.29 -15.88 -14.90
C GLY A 46 1.03 -16.21 -13.61
N GLY A 47 0.49 -15.88 -12.45
CA GLY A 47 1.14 -16.16 -11.17
C GLY A 47 2.31 -15.24 -10.81
N THR A 48 2.67 -14.28 -11.69
CA THR A 48 3.79 -13.37 -11.46
C THR A 48 3.35 -11.98 -11.02
N SER A 49 2.11 -11.61 -11.28
CA SER A 49 1.59 -10.31 -10.85
C SER A 49 0.09 -10.34 -10.59
N VAL A 50 -0.34 -9.51 -9.66
CA VAL A 50 -1.74 -9.35 -9.26
C VAL A 50 -2.05 -7.88 -9.20
N VAL A 51 -3.15 -7.47 -9.85
CA VAL A 51 -3.64 -6.09 -9.79
C VAL A 51 -4.82 -6.04 -8.83
N LEU A 52 -4.75 -5.13 -7.87
CA LEU A 52 -5.81 -4.91 -6.89
C LEU A 52 -6.25 -3.46 -6.92
N ARG A 53 -7.50 -3.24 -6.55
CA ARG A 53 -8.04 -1.91 -6.26
C ARG A 53 -8.08 -1.73 -4.75
N PHE A 54 -7.51 -0.64 -4.26
CA PHE A 54 -7.45 -0.40 -2.82
C PHE A 54 -7.62 1.08 -2.52
N ALA A 55 -8.65 1.43 -1.75
CA ALA A 55 -8.89 2.80 -1.28
C ALA A 55 -8.79 3.84 -2.41
N GLY A 56 -9.37 3.54 -3.56
CA GLY A 56 -9.39 4.44 -4.71
C GLY A 56 -8.10 4.47 -5.53
N THR A 57 -7.10 3.69 -5.18
CA THR A 57 -5.86 3.58 -5.94
C THR A 57 -5.66 2.15 -6.46
N TRP A 58 -4.63 1.98 -7.28
CA TRP A 58 -4.25 0.68 -7.82
C TRP A 58 -3.01 0.15 -7.11
N LEU A 59 -3.00 -1.15 -6.85
CA LEU A 59 -1.82 -1.88 -6.37
C LEU A 59 -1.45 -2.94 -7.38
N LEU A 60 -0.16 -3.05 -7.67
CA LEU A 60 0.40 -4.09 -8.50
C LEU A 60 1.39 -4.89 -7.65
N LEU A 61 1.01 -6.13 -7.33
CA LEU A 61 1.87 -7.05 -6.60
C LEU A 61 2.65 -7.85 -7.62
N VAL A 62 3.98 -7.76 -7.60
CA VAL A 62 4.83 -8.43 -8.59
C VAL A 62 5.88 -9.26 -7.89
N SER A 63 6.19 -10.43 -8.45
CA SER A 63 7.38 -11.16 -8.05
C SER A 63 8.62 -10.40 -8.50
N GLY A 64 9.70 -10.51 -7.73
CA GLY A 64 10.93 -9.83 -8.06
C GLY A 64 11.60 -10.36 -9.32
N GLY A 65 12.66 -9.71 -9.73
CA GLY A 65 13.42 -10.11 -10.91
C GLY A 65 14.67 -9.31 -11.12
N ALA A 66 15.55 -9.88 -11.91
CA ALA A 66 16.80 -9.25 -12.33
C ALA A 66 16.54 -7.99 -13.16
N PRO A 67 17.57 -7.16 -13.40
CA PRO A 67 17.44 -6.03 -14.29
C PRO A 67 16.91 -6.43 -15.68
N THR A 68 16.19 -5.51 -16.30
CA THR A 68 15.60 -5.69 -17.62
C THR A 68 16.10 -4.58 -18.56
N ALA A 69 15.76 -4.66 -19.83
CA ALA A 69 16.24 -3.68 -20.82
C ALA A 69 15.78 -2.25 -20.52
N ASP A 70 14.62 -2.10 -19.88
CA ASP A 70 14.04 -0.81 -19.52
C ASP A 70 14.43 -0.32 -18.10
N LYS A 71 15.14 -1.15 -17.33
CA LYS A 71 15.74 -0.80 -16.03
C LYS A 71 17.04 -1.59 -15.85
N PRO A 72 18.07 -1.26 -16.65
CA PRO A 72 19.22 -2.15 -16.82
C PRO A 72 20.10 -2.34 -15.60
N THR A 73 19.97 -1.51 -14.57
CA THR A 73 20.76 -1.60 -13.34
C THR A 73 19.92 -1.90 -12.11
N VAL A 74 18.59 -2.07 -12.27
CA VAL A 74 17.69 -2.16 -11.13
C VAL A 74 17.13 -3.56 -10.99
N THR A 75 17.36 -4.18 -9.84
CA THR A 75 16.75 -5.45 -9.45
C THR A 75 15.50 -5.14 -8.63
N PHE A 76 14.40 -5.81 -8.94
CA PHE A 76 13.19 -5.79 -8.13
C PHE A 76 13.27 -6.93 -7.12
N ALA A 77 13.19 -6.60 -5.83
CA ALA A 77 13.21 -7.57 -4.74
C ALA A 77 12.35 -7.07 -3.58
N PRO A 78 11.77 -7.98 -2.77
CA PRO A 78 11.12 -7.58 -1.53
C PRO A 78 12.10 -6.87 -0.59
N PRO A 79 11.60 -6.14 0.44
CA PRO A 79 12.48 -5.45 1.37
C PRO A 79 13.50 -6.40 1.98
N ARG A 80 14.79 -6.04 1.87
CA ARG A 80 15.88 -6.83 2.45
C ARG A 80 15.93 -6.68 3.96
N ASP A 81 15.66 -5.46 4.45
CA ASP A 81 15.65 -5.13 5.86
C ASP A 81 14.35 -4.36 6.13
N ALA A 82 13.41 -5.01 6.82
CA ALA A 82 12.10 -4.45 7.08
C ALA A 82 12.15 -3.25 8.03
N ASP A 83 13.26 -3.03 8.72
CA ASP A 83 13.46 -1.89 9.62
C ASP A 83 14.13 -0.70 8.93
N ARG A 84 14.48 -0.83 7.64
CA ARG A 84 15.06 0.27 6.86
C ARG A 84 14.15 0.55 5.66
N VAL A 85 13.27 1.50 5.83
CA VAL A 85 12.18 1.77 4.89
C VAL A 85 12.44 3.08 4.15
N SER A 86 12.44 3.02 2.83
CA SER A 86 12.57 4.19 1.97
C SER A 86 11.24 4.60 1.34
N HIS A 87 10.21 3.78 1.47
CA HIS A 87 8.88 4.05 0.95
C HIS A 87 7.85 3.37 1.83
N ALA A 88 6.77 4.06 2.13
CA ALA A 88 5.65 3.53 2.89
C ALA A 88 4.35 4.09 2.31
N MET A 89 3.26 3.38 2.56
CA MET A 89 1.92 3.83 2.17
C MET A 89 1.20 4.29 3.42
N THR A 90 0.55 5.44 3.37
CA THR A 90 -0.33 5.85 4.45
C THR A 90 -1.79 5.75 4.00
N VAL A 91 -2.62 5.21 4.86
CA VAL A 91 -4.07 5.11 4.65
C VAL A 91 -4.75 6.00 5.68
N ARG A 92 -5.44 7.04 5.19
CA ARG A 92 -6.19 7.94 6.05
C ARG A 92 -7.51 7.28 6.41
N VAL A 93 -7.80 7.18 7.71
CA VAL A 93 -9.03 6.56 8.22
C VAL A 93 -9.75 7.53 9.15
N ALA A 94 -11.07 7.33 9.29
CA ALA A 94 -11.87 8.19 10.16
C ALA A 94 -11.59 7.93 11.64
N ASP A 95 -11.34 6.66 12.00
CA ASP A 95 -11.11 6.22 13.38
C ASP A 95 -9.97 5.20 13.41
N CYS A 96 -8.80 5.67 13.80
CA CYS A 96 -7.58 4.86 13.79
C CYS A 96 -7.65 3.70 14.79
N GLN A 97 -8.22 3.94 15.98
CA GLN A 97 -8.36 2.89 17.00
C GLN A 97 -9.28 1.78 16.53
N ALA A 98 -10.42 2.15 15.91
CA ALA A 98 -11.37 1.16 15.39
C ALA A 98 -10.75 0.36 14.23
N ALA A 99 -10.05 1.03 13.32
CA ALA A 99 -9.36 0.37 12.21
C ALA A 99 -8.28 -0.59 12.72
N TYR A 100 -7.48 -0.15 13.70
CA TYR A 100 -6.47 -0.99 14.34
C TYR A 100 -7.10 -2.26 14.92
N ALA A 101 -8.18 -2.13 15.70
CA ALA A 101 -8.85 -3.27 16.30
C ALA A 101 -9.41 -4.23 15.24
N ALA A 102 -10.04 -3.70 14.20
CA ALA A 102 -10.60 -4.50 13.12
C ALA A 102 -9.53 -5.28 12.37
N LEU A 103 -8.42 -4.63 12.02
CA LEU A 103 -7.34 -5.29 11.29
C LEU A 103 -6.61 -6.31 12.15
N ARG A 104 -6.41 -6.03 13.45
CA ARG A 104 -5.84 -7.02 14.37
C ARG A 104 -6.69 -8.27 14.45
N SER A 105 -8.00 -8.12 14.47
CA SER A 105 -8.92 -9.28 14.52
C SER A 105 -8.81 -10.13 13.25
N ARG A 106 -8.31 -9.56 12.16
CA ARG A 106 -8.06 -10.27 10.90
C ARG A 106 -6.63 -10.78 10.78
N GLY A 107 -5.82 -10.64 11.83
CA GLY A 107 -4.46 -11.16 11.87
C GLY A 107 -3.36 -10.19 11.47
N ALA A 108 -3.66 -8.90 11.32
CA ALA A 108 -2.62 -7.91 10.98
C ALA A 108 -1.59 -7.78 12.08
N ALA A 109 -0.32 -7.65 11.69
CA ALA A 109 0.80 -7.47 12.59
C ALA A 109 1.17 -5.99 12.67
N PHE A 110 0.87 -5.35 13.80
CA PHE A 110 1.20 -3.95 14.05
C PHE A 110 2.50 -3.82 14.83
N LEU A 111 3.24 -2.74 14.56
CA LEU A 111 4.46 -2.43 15.34
C LEU A 111 4.10 -1.99 16.76
N THR A 112 3.06 -1.17 16.89
CA THR A 112 2.55 -0.69 18.19
C THR A 112 1.04 -0.46 18.06
N PRO A 113 0.33 -0.31 19.20
CA PRO A 113 -1.02 0.28 19.16
C PRO A 113 -0.98 1.71 18.65
N PRO A 114 -2.14 2.30 18.29
CA PRO A 114 -2.19 3.69 17.86
C PRO A 114 -1.58 4.65 18.88
N HIS A 115 -0.81 5.61 18.37
CA HIS A 115 -0.19 6.65 19.18
C HIS A 115 -0.80 8.00 18.83
N ASP A 116 -1.19 8.74 19.86
CA ASP A 116 -1.78 10.08 19.72
C ASP A 116 -0.68 11.13 19.80
N TRP A 117 -0.46 11.81 18.66
CA TRP A 117 0.56 12.86 18.55
C TRP A 117 -0.03 14.26 18.74
N GLY A 118 -1.32 14.36 19.11
CA GLY A 118 -2.01 15.63 19.27
C GLY A 118 -2.70 16.11 18.00
N THR A 119 -1.99 16.12 16.89
CA THR A 119 -2.53 16.52 15.58
C THR A 119 -3.00 15.35 14.75
N GLU A 120 -2.53 14.15 15.06
CA GLU A 120 -2.97 12.93 14.40
C GLU A 120 -2.82 11.74 15.35
N ILE A 121 -3.57 10.70 15.07
CA ILE A 121 -3.42 9.38 15.70
C ILE A 121 -2.97 8.44 14.60
N ARG A 122 -1.88 7.68 14.82
CA ARG A 122 -1.35 6.79 13.80
C ARG A 122 -0.74 5.52 14.37
N CYS A 123 -0.70 4.50 13.54
CA CYS A 123 0.00 3.25 13.83
C CYS A 123 0.46 2.64 12.52
N PHE A 124 1.39 1.69 12.62
CA PHE A 124 2.01 1.05 11.46
C PHE A 124 1.82 -0.46 11.54
N LEU A 125 1.54 -1.05 10.39
CA LEU A 125 1.49 -2.51 10.24
C LEU A 125 2.38 -2.93 9.07
N ARG A 126 2.71 -4.22 9.04
CA ARG A 126 3.50 -4.81 7.97
C ARG A 126 2.65 -5.76 7.14
N ASP A 127 2.89 -5.76 5.84
CA ASP A 127 2.38 -6.81 4.98
C ASP A 127 3.26 -8.07 5.09
N PRO A 128 2.92 -9.18 4.41
CA PRO A 128 3.69 -10.43 4.55
C PRO A 128 5.17 -10.33 4.15
N ASP A 129 5.53 -9.35 3.30
CA ASP A 129 6.90 -9.15 2.86
C ASP A 129 7.65 -8.11 3.68
N GLY A 130 6.96 -7.47 4.64
CA GLY A 130 7.54 -6.44 5.47
C GLY A 130 7.35 -5.03 4.94
N HIS A 131 6.57 -4.84 3.87
CA HIS A 131 6.19 -3.50 3.44
C HIS A 131 5.40 -2.80 4.54
N LEU A 132 5.73 -1.55 4.78
CA LEU A 132 5.15 -0.78 5.88
C LEU A 132 3.92 -0.01 5.41
N VAL A 133 2.84 -0.13 6.17
CA VAL A 133 1.58 0.58 5.93
C VAL A 133 1.24 1.37 7.20
N GLU A 134 0.95 2.66 7.02
CA GLU A 134 0.50 3.51 8.11
C GLU A 134 -1.01 3.68 8.07
N LEU A 135 -1.66 3.57 9.22
CA LEU A 135 -3.02 4.08 9.41
C LEU A 135 -2.92 5.42 10.11
N SER A 136 -3.60 6.42 9.60
CA SER A 136 -3.53 7.78 10.13
C SER A 136 -4.92 8.40 10.20
N GLN A 137 -5.21 9.00 11.35
CA GLN A 137 -6.44 9.75 11.59
C GLN A 137 -6.05 11.20 11.90
N SER A 138 -6.58 12.15 11.14
CA SER A 138 -6.40 13.57 11.46
C SER A 138 -7.24 13.94 12.67
N LYS A 139 -6.67 14.68 13.59
CA LYS A 139 -7.40 15.29 14.70
C LYS A 139 -7.65 16.75 14.39
N PRO A 140 -8.83 17.29 14.74
CA PRO A 140 -9.05 18.72 14.59
C PRO A 140 -8.07 19.45 15.49
N GLY A 141 -7.34 20.40 14.88
CA GLY A 141 -6.34 21.22 15.55
C GLY A 141 -6.95 22.34 16.33
#